data_8433141e6f5786b5858143cb30560a67
#
_entry.id   8433141e6f5786b5858143cb30560a67
#
_cell.length_a   1.000
_cell.length_b   1.000
_cell.length_c   1.000
_cell.angle_alpha   90.00
_cell.angle_beta   90.00
_cell.angle_gamma   90.00
#
_symmetry.space_group_name_H-M   'P 1'
#
loop_
_entity.id
_entity.type
_entity.pdbx_description
1 polymer ?
#
loop_
_entity_poly.entity_id
_entity_poly.type
_entity_poly.pdbx_seq_one_letter_code
_entity_poly.pdbx_strand_id
1 'polypeptide(L)'
;MTVTPPPVHVPRPYERPHANLACRIDVPCEDGAVVAAFVYAPHGVRDQPGTPFGIDPHVPPVLMLHDNGEEHGIFGPTIDAVTATGRSVVAIDSRAQGESTRGHAPLSYELMAADAREVMMRLGVWQCHVLGFSDGAILGLLLARDWAPHVLTLTSAGANLTPQGLSEEDQRWMEEAAAANAAWAAHGHEGAFDSDGNAVPSPAEAGRIAELLQLMVDQPQIEAASLARIACPVTVMAGELDCILPEETERIAAAIPGARTYVVPGCGHTLPKEAPDEVSRQLLATIGMGDVRHAARHAKPPEDVVVCPVGSEWADALDRMYVHVTDQPGTSGWSEGIWPPAGLARELLAAGKGLAAFDASDVEKGVPRPDALPLGAVFVDHDADMGDGWLPGHGRGTGGADWEPLPECEVACYHLLAVDPTARGRHVTSALLAAAAGRARELGARVVRINTSPANVEANGLYAREGFTQHRPIWMPYPGLDLPGWTNLWEKDL
;
A
#
# COMPACT_ATOMS: atom_id res chain seq x y z
N MET A 1 -37.66 2.01 32.11
CA MET A 1 -38.25 2.57 30.89
C MET A 1 -38.09 1.54 29.79
N THR A 2 -39.15 1.15 29.12
CA THR A 2 -39.04 0.29 27.92
C THR A 2 -38.44 1.11 26.80
N VAL A 3 -37.26 0.74 26.36
CA VAL A 3 -36.60 1.35 25.20
C VAL A 3 -37.23 0.77 23.94
N THR A 4 -37.54 1.62 22.98
CA THR A 4 -38.02 1.19 21.66
C THR A 4 -36.85 0.59 20.86
N PRO A 5 -37.03 -0.57 20.22
CA PRO A 5 -35.99 -1.13 19.33
C PRO A 5 -35.56 -0.15 18.22
N PRO A 6 -34.27 -0.10 17.87
CA PRO A 6 -33.83 0.70 16.73
C PRO A 6 -34.45 0.17 15.46
N PRO A 7 -34.58 1.00 14.40
CA PRO A 7 -35.02 0.54 13.07
C PRO A 7 -34.05 -0.49 12.56
N VAL A 8 -34.57 -1.62 12.05
CA VAL A 8 -33.75 -2.68 11.47
C VAL A 8 -33.40 -2.27 10.04
N HIS A 9 -32.12 -2.10 9.76
CA HIS A 9 -31.66 -1.94 8.39
C HIS A 9 -31.60 -3.31 7.68
N VAL A 10 -32.35 -3.45 6.61
CA VAL A 10 -32.29 -4.64 5.75
C VAL A 10 -31.37 -4.31 4.56
N PRO A 11 -30.14 -4.86 4.54
CA PRO A 11 -29.21 -4.55 3.50
C PRO A 11 -29.71 -5.08 2.15
N ARG A 12 -29.51 -4.29 1.06
CA ARG A 12 -29.78 -4.77 -0.30
C ARG A 12 -28.91 -5.99 -0.59
N PRO A 13 -29.51 -7.09 -1.12
CA PRO A 13 -28.73 -8.27 -1.47
C PRO A 13 -27.71 -7.96 -2.58
N TYR A 14 -26.60 -8.68 -2.56
CA TYR A 14 -25.52 -8.55 -3.54
C TYR A 14 -24.96 -9.94 -3.90
N GLU A 15 -24.31 -10.02 -5.05
CA GLU A 15 -23.63 -11.22 -5.53
C GLU A 15 -22.21 -11.27 -4.98
N ARG A 16 -21.86 -12.38 -4.34
CA ARG A 16 -20.51 -12.61 -3.80
C ARG A 16 -19.52 -12.94 -4.92
N PRO A 17 -18.19 -12.68 -4.72
CA PRO A 17 -17.20 -12.99 -5.74
C PRO A 17 -17.13 -14.48 -6.04
N HIS A 18 -16.98 -14.80 -7.33
CA HIS A 18 -16.67 -16.16 -7.83
C HIS A 18 -15.16 -16.35 -8.04
N ALA A 19 -14.38 -15.27 -8.03
CA ALA A 19 -12.93 -15.29 -8.17
C ALA A 19 -12.27 -16.15 -7.09
N ASN A 20 -11.09 -16.69 -7.40
CA ASN A 20 -10.34 -17.53 -6.49
C ASN A 20 -9.82 -16.73 -5.28
N LEU A 21 -10.29 -17.05 -4.09
CA LEU A 21 -9.72 -16.56 -2.84
C LEU A 21 -8.37 -17.26 -2.61
N ALA A 22 -7.27 -16.55 -2.89
CA ALA A 22 -5.91 -17.07 -2.73
C ALA A 22 -5.53 -17.20 -1.26
N CYS A 23 -5.83 -16.18 -0.45
CA CYS A 23 -5.64 -16.22 0.99
C CYS A 23 -6.56 -15.23 1.71
N ARG A 24 -6.77 -15.49 3.00
CA ARG A 24 -7.27 -14.55 4.00
C ARG A 24 -6.15 -14.31 5.01
N ILE A 25 -5.93 -13.07 5.38
CA ILE A 25 -4.98 -12.72 6.44
C ILE A 25 -5.66 -11.90 7.52
N ASP A 26 -5.22 -12.09 8.75
CA ASP A 26 -5.61 -11.30 9.90
C ASP A 26 -4.42 -10.41 10.30
N VAL A 27 -4.61 -9.11 10.25
CA VAL A 27 -3.56 -8.14 10.54
C VAL A 27 -3.83 -7.51 11.91
N PRO A 28 -3.00 -7.83 12.92
CA PRO A 28 -3.13 -7.23 14.24
C PRO A 28 -2.68 -5.77 14.20
N CYS A 29 -3.50 -4.88 14.77
CA CYS A 29 -3.22 -3.47 14.95
C CYS A 29 -2.72 -3.18 16.38
N GLU A 30 -2.00 -2.07 16.57
CA GLU A 30 -1.40 -1.71 17.87
C GLU A 30 -2.41 -1.55 19.01
N ASP A 31 -3.64 -1.13 18.70
CA ASP A 31 -4.73 -0.93 19.66
C ASP A 31 -5.52 -2.21 19.95
N GLY A 32 -5.05 -3.37 19.51
CA GLY A 32 -5.69 -4.67 19.72
C GLY A 32 -6.80 -4.99 18.74
N ALA A 33 -7.07 -4.16 17.73
CA ALA A 33 -7.91 -4.56 16.60
C ALA A 33 -7.21 -5.65 15.77
N VAL A 34 -8.00 -6.45 15.05
CA VAL A 34 -7.54 -7.36 14.02
C VAL A 34 -8.33 -7.04 12.75
N VAL A 35 -7.63 -6.65 11.70
CA VAL A 35 -8.22 -6.32 10.41
C VAL A 35 -8.12 -7.51 9.49
N ALA A 36 -9.27 -7.98 9.00
CA ALA A 36 -9.37 -9.07 8.04
C ALA A 36 -9.20 -8.55 6.61
N ALA A 37 -8.34 -9.19 5.85
CA ALA A 37 -8.14 -8.89 4.44
C ALA A 37 -8.18 -10.17 3.60
N PHE A 38 -8.74 -10.05 2.41
CA PHE A 38 -9.04 -11.13 1.50
C PHE A 38 -8.34 -10.86 0.16
N VAL A 39 -7.48 -11.77 -0.25
CA VAL A 39 -6.77 -11.66 -1.52
C VAL A 39 -7.41 -12.58 -2.54
N TYR A 40 -7.99 -11.99 -3.57
CA TYR A 40 -8.53 -12.70 -4.72
C TYR A 40 -7.50 -12.64 -5.86
N ALA A 41 -7.11 -13.79 -6.36
CA ALA A 41 -6.09 -13.93 -7.40
C ALA A 41 -6.69 -14.34 -8.75
N PRO A 42 -6.07 -13.94 -9.86
CA PRO A 42 -6.40 -14.44 -11.19
C PRO A 42 -6.30 -15.96 -11.28
N HIS A 43 -7.01 -16.57 -12.21
CA HIS A 43 -6.91 -17.99 -12.46
C HIS A 43 -5.46 -18.42 -12.76
N GLY A 44 -4.98 -19.43 -12.06
CA GLY A 44 -3.64 -20.00 -12.21
C GLY A 44 -2.55 -19.31 -11.39
N VAL A 45 -2.81 -18.16 -10.80
CA VAL A 45 -1.91 -17.53 -9.83
C VAL A 45 -2.08 -18.23 -8.49
N ARG A 46 -0.97 -18.69 -7.91
CA ARG A 46 -0.91 -19.35 -6.62
C ARG A 46 0.07 -18.63 -5.71
N ASP A 47 -0.11 -18.79 -4.42
CA ASP A 47 0.86 -18.34 -3.43
C ASP A 47 2.14 -19.19 -3.53
N GLN A 48 3.16 -18.65 -4.16
CA GLN A 48 4.47 -19.26 -4.41
C GLN A 48 5.55 -18.16 -4.44
N PRO A 49 6.84 -18.51 -4.40
CA PRO A 49 7.90 -17.54 -4.67
C PRO A 49 7.64 -16.77 -5.98
N GLY A 50 7.72 -15.44 -5.92
CA GLY A 50 7.38 -14.57 -7.04
C GLY A 50 5.92 -14.09 -7.09
N THR A 51 5.00 -14.76 -6.40
CA THR A 51 3.60 -14.33 -6.25
C THR A 51 3.11 -14.51 -4.81
N PRO A 52 3.78 -13.85 -3.83
CA PRO A 52 3.44 -14.03 -2.42
C PRO A 52 1.97 -13.63 -2.18
N PHE A 53 1.26 -14.43 -1.42
CA PHE A 53 -0.17 -14.29 -1.15
C PHE A 53 -1.07 -14.33 -2.40
N GLY A 54 -0.56 -14.77 -3.57
CA GLY A 54 -1.29 -14.72 -4.84
C GLY A 54 -1.25 -13.35 -5.52
N ILE A 55 -0.28 -12.50 -5.19
CA ILE A 55 -0.08 -11.16 -5.76
C ILE A 55 1.18 -11.17 -6.62
N ASP A 56 1.04 -10.87 -7.92
CA ASP A 56 2.18 -10.65 -8.81
C ASP A 56 2.77 -9.25 -8.55
N PRO A 57 4.02 -9.10 -8.11
CA PRO A 57 4.63 -7.81 -7.85
C PRO A 57 4.84 -6.94 -9.09
N HIS A 58 4.75 -7.53 -10.30
CA HIS A 58 4.83 -6.81 -11.56
C HIS A 58 3.47 -6.24 -12.01
N VAL A 59 2.38 -6.71 -11.39
CA VAL A 59 1.01 -6.30 -11.71
C VAL A 59 0.35 -5.73 -10.46
N PRO A 60 0.41 -4.41 -10.24
CA PRO A 60 -0.14 -3.78 -9.04
C PRO A 60 -1.58 -4.21 -8.78
N PRO A 61 -1.93 -4.69 -7.57
CA PRO A 61 -3.27 -5.14 -7.25
C PRO A 61 -4.25 -3.97 -7.10
N VAL A 62 -5.53 -4.29 -7.01
CA VAL A 62 -6.57 -3.33 -6.63
C VAL A 62 -6.91 -3.51 -5.16
N LEU A 63 -6.76 -2.45 -4.37
CA LEU A 63 -7.28 -2.35 -3.00
C LEU A 63 -8.75 -1.93 -3.08
N MET A 64 -9.65 -2.71 -2.44
CA MET A 64 -11.08 -2.39 -2.37
C MET A 64 -11.52 -2.14 -0.94
N LEU A 65 -12.21 -1.03 -0.71
CA LEU A 65 -12.63 -0.50 0.58
C LEU A 65 -14.14 -0.26 0.55
N HIS A 66 -14.87 -0.96 1.42
CA HIS A 66 -16.33 -0.96 1.44
C HIS A 66 -16.93 0.19 2.26
N ASP A 67 -18.23 0.33 2.20
CA ASP A 67 -19.13 1.24 2.88
C ASP A 67 -19.28 0.96 4.38
N ASN A 68 -19.90 1.90 5.10
CA ASN A 68 -20.31 1.74 6.50
C ASN A 68 -21.34 0.61 6.65
N GLY A 69 -21.09 -0.27 7.64
CA GLY A 69 -21.99 -1.39 7.95
C GLY A 69 -21.98 -2.55 6.97
N GLU A 70 -21.10 -2.53 5.97
CA GLU A 70 -20.95 -3.55 4.94
C GLU A 70 -19.70 -4.43 5.15
N GLU A 71 -19.38 -5.25 4.18
CA GLU A 71 -18.19 -6.09 4.11
C GLU A 71 -17.63 -6.12 2.69
N HIS A 72 -16.42 -6.63 2.51
CA HIS A 72 -15.73 -6.71 1.21
C HIS A 72 -16.53 -7.43 0.10
N GLY A 73 -17.42 -8.35 0.46
CA GLY A 73 -18.20 -9.14 -0.49
C GLY A 73 -19.13 -8.32 -1.38
N ILE A 74 -19.46 -7.08 -0.99
CA ILE A 74 -20.30 -6.18 -1.82
C ILE A 74 -19.69 -5.90 -3.20
N PHE A 75 -18.38 -6.08 -3.34
CA PHE A 75 -17.66 -5.90 -4.60
C PHE A 75 -17.61 -7.15 -5.47
N GLY A 76 -18.39 -8.21 -5.17
CA GLY A 76 -18.30 -9.50 -5.85
C GLY A 76 -18.11 -9.43 -7.37
N PRO A 77 -19.06 -8.87 -8.14
CA PRO A 77 -18.90 -8.76 -9.60
C PRO A 77 -17.69 -7.91 -10.02
N THR A 78 -17.34 -6.88 -9.24
CA THR A 78 -16.17 -6.04 -9.52
C THR A 78 -14.85 -6.79 -9.25
N ILE A 79 -14.80 -7.61 -8.21
CA ILE A 79 -13.66 -8.50 -7.93
C ILE A 79 -13.47 -9.46 -9.10
N ASP A 80 -14.56 -10.08 -9.59
CA ASP A 80 -14.53 -10.99 -10.73
C ASP A 80 -14.03 -10.29 -12.01
N ALA A 81 -14.53 -9.09 -12.27
CA ALA A 81 -14.11 -8.29 -13.42
C ALA A 81 -12.62 -7.92 -13.38
N VAL A 82 -12.10 -7.51 -12.21
CA VAL A 82 -10.69 -7.15 -12.04
C VAL A 82 -9.79 -8.39 -12.18
N THR A 83 -10.13 -9.50 -11.53
CA THR A 83 -9.31 -10.71 -11.58
C THR A 83 -9.27 -11.33 -12.98
N ALA A 84 -10.34 -11.16 -13.77
CA ALA A 84 -10.37 -11.55 -15.19
C ALA A 84 -9.34 -10.78 -16.05
N THR A 85 -8.87 -9.60 -15.61
CA THR A 85 -7.82 -8.85 -16.30
C THR A 85 -6.39 -9.32 -15.96
N GLY A 86 -6.23 -10.29 -15.09
CA GLY A 86 -4.93 -10.77 -14.61
C GLY A 86 -4.40 -10.01 -13.39
N ARG A 87 -5.20 -9.15 -12.74
CA ARG A 87 -4.85 -8.43 -11.52
C ARG A 87 -5.42 -9.10 -10.29
N SER A 88 -4.66 -9.11 -9.21
CA SER A 88 -5.18 -9.51 -7.90
C SER A 88 -5.95 -8.37 -7.25
N VAL A 89 -6.88 -8.73 -6.36
CA VAL A 89 -7.64 -7.80 -5.55
C VAL A 89 -7.30 -8.05 -4.08
N VAL A 90 -7.06 -6.99 -3.33
CA VAL A 90 -6.99 -7.00 -1.86
C VAL A 90 -8.24 -6.29 -1.37
N ALA A 91 -9.19 -7.02 -0.83
CA ALA A 91 -10.41 -6.47 -0.25
C ALA A 91 -10.33 -6.54 1.28
N ILE A 92 -10.65 -5.45 1.95
CA ILE A 92 -10.51 -5.33 3.41
C ILE A 92 -11.87 -5.14 4.03
N ASP A 93 -12.14 -5.87 5.10
CA ASP A 93 -13.21 -5.50 6.02
C ASP A 93 -12.67 -4.41 6.96
N SER A 94 -13.28 -3.24 6.95
CA SER A 94 -12.89 -2.14 7.82
C SER A 94 -13.11 -2.51 9.30
N ARG A 95 -12.29 -1.93 10.22
CA ARG A 95 -12.43 -2.25 11.65
C ARG A 95 -13.86 -2.07 12.14
N ALA A 96 -14.28 -2.93 13.08
CA ALA A 96 -15.63 -3.05 13.61
C ALA A 96 -16.69 -3.54 12.62
N GLN A 97 -16.30 -3.98 11.41
CA GLN A 97 -17.21 -4.39 10.35
C GLN A 97 -16.75 -5.72 9.73
N GLY A 98 -17.67 -6.47 9.09
CA GLY A 98 -17.37 -7.76 8.49
C GLY A 98 -16.71 -8.73 9.47
N GLU A 99 -15.57 -9.29 9.11
CA GLU A 99 -14.77 -10.19 9.95
C GLU A 99 -13.71 -9.47 10.80
N SER A 100 -13.60 -8.13 10.70
CA SER A 100 -12.65 -7.35 11.46
C SER A 100 -13.15 -7.01 12.85
N THR A 101 -12.24 -6.95 13.84
CA THR A 101 -12.56 -6.58 15.21
C THR A 101 -12.49 -5.06 15.43
N ARG A 102 -13.03 -4.59 16.57
CA ARG A 102 -13.16 -3.16 16.87
C ARG A 102 -11.85 -2.50 17.34
N GLY A 103 -11.05 -3.17 18.17
CA GLY A 103 -9.93 -2.56 18.88
C GLY A 103 -10.36 -1.59 19.98
N HIS A 104 -9.41 -0.80 20.50
CA HIS A 104 -9.64 0.12 21.64
C HIS A 104 -9.54 1.60 21.29
N ALA A 105 -8.88 1.95 20.16
CA ALA A 105 -8.75 3.34 19.74
C ALA A 105 -10.11 3.92 19.30
N PRO A 106 -10.36 5.23 19.47
CA PRO A 106 -11.52 5.90 18.89
C PRO A 106 -11.57 5.68 17.37
N LEU A 107 -12.76 5.41 16.82
CA LEU A 107 -12.92 5.27 15.36
C LEU A 107 -12.65 6.60 14.67
N SER A 108 -11.87 6.55 13.59
CA SER A 108 -11.74 7.66 12.66
C SER A 108 -11.38 7.12 11.27
N TYR A 109 -11.66 7.88 10.22
CA TYR A 109 -11.29 7.49 8.86
C TYR A 109 -9.75 7.48 8.67
N GLU A 110 -9.01 8.35 9.37
CA GLU A 110 -7.56 8.34 9.36
C GLU A 110 -7.00 7.04 9.96
N LEU A 111 -7.58 6.55 11.05
CA LEU A 111 -7.20 5.28 11.66
C LEU A 111 -7.49 4.10 10.73
N MET A 112 -8.68 4.08 10.11
CA MET A 112 -9.04 3.02 9.15
C MET A 112 -8.15 3.07 7.88
N ALA A 113 -7.75 4.25 7.42
CA ALA A 113 -6.80 4.41 6.32
C ALA A 113 -5.39 3.91 6.72
N ALA A 114 -4.98 4.11 7.97
CA ALA A 114 -3.73 3.55 8.50
C ALA A 114 -3.79 2.02 8.56
N ASP A 115 -4.92 1.43 8.97
CA ASP A 115 -5.14 -0.02 8.93
C ASP A 115 -4.98 -0.58 7.51
N ALA A 116 -5.60 0.07 6.53
CA ALA A 116 -5.49 -0.34 5.13
C ALA A 116 -4.03 -0.31 4.64
N ARG A 117 -3.27 0.72 5.02
CA ARG A 117 -1.82 0.79 4.75
C ARG A 117 -1.07 -0.37 5.39
N GLU A 118 -1.35 -0.68 6.67
CA GLU A 118 -0.69 -1.79 7.38
C GLU A 118 -0.98 -3.13 6.70
N VAL A 119 -2.22 -3.38 6.27
CA VAL A 119 -2.58 -4.56 5.48
C VAL A 119 -1.72 -4.66 4.21
N MET A 120 -1.62 -3.57 3.45
CA MET A 120 -0.84 -3.56 2.21
C MET A 120 0.66 -3.78 2.46
N MET A 121 1.22 -3.18 3.53
CA MET A 121 2.61 -3.39 3.94
C MET A 121 2.84 -4.85 4.36
N ARG A 122 1.92 -5.43 5.12
CA ARG A 122 1.95 -6.84 5.54
C ARG A 122 1.96 -7.80 4.36
N LEU A 123 1.26 -7.47 3.29
CA LEU A 123 1.23 -8.23 2.04
C LEU A 123 2.45 -7.96 1.13
N GLY A 124 3.33 -7.04 1.50
CA GLY A 124 4.47 -6.63 0.67
C GLY A 124 4.07 -5.81 -0.55
N VAL A 125 2.85 -5.30 -0.58
CA VAL A 125 2.37 -4.47 -1.69
C VAL A 125 2.91 -3.06 -1.57
N TRP A 126 3.70 -2.67 -2.53
CA TRP A 126 4.36 -1.36 -2.58
C TRP A 126 3.67 -0.35 -3.50
N GLN A 127 2.79 -0.80 -4.39
CA GLN A 127 1.89 0.06 -5.18
C GLN A 127 0.56 -0.67 -5.44
N CYS A 128 -0.54 0.09 -5.49
CA CYS A 128 -1.86 -0.43 -5.80
C CYS A 128 -2.73 0.61 -6.51
N HIS A 129 -3.78 0.13 -7.16
CA HIS A 129 -4.95 0.92 -7.53
C HIS A 129 -5.94 0.86 -6.39
N VAL A 130 -6.78 1.88 -6.21
CA VAL A 130 -7.77 1.92 -5.13
C VAL A 130 -9.16 2.09 -5.72
N LEU A 131 -10.09 1.26 -5.26
CA LEU A 131 -11.53 1.46 -5.36
C LEU A 131 -12.07 1.64 -3.94
N GLY A 132 -12.67 2.76 -3.66
CA GLY A 132 -13.41 2.99 -2.43
C GLY A 132 -14.87 3.30 -2.71
N PHE A 133 -15.76 2.80 -1.86
CA PHE A 133 -17.18 3.10 -1.91
C PHE A 133 -17.63 3.70 -0.57
N SER A 134 -18.32 4.86 -0.61
CA SER A 134 -18.85 5.58 0.55
C SER A 134 -17.75 5.84 1.60
N ASP A 135 -17.82 5.28 2.81
CA ASP A 135 -16.74 5.34 3.80
C ASP A 135 -15.38 4.90 3.19
N GLY A 136 -15.40 3.81 2.42
CA GLY A 136 -14.21 3.35 1.72
C GLY A 136 -13.70 4.35 0.66
N ALA A 137 -14.58 5.17 0.08
CA ALA A 137 -14.18 6.24 -0.84
C ALA A 137 -13.50 7.40 -0.10
N ILE A 138 -13.94 7.71 1.13
CA ILE A 138 -13.27 8.64 2.03
C ILE A 138 -11.87 8.13 2.36
N LEU A 139 -11.75 6.84 2.72
CA LEU A 139 -10.44 6.20 2.97
C LEU A 139 -9.55 6.27 1.72
N GLY A 140 -10.12 6.05 0.54
CA GLY A 140 -9.42 6.15 -0.74
C GLY A 140 -8.85 7.55 -0.99
N LEU A 141 -9.60 8.61 -0.69
CA LEU A 141 -9.13 10.00 -0.77
C LEU A 141 -7.98 10.27 0.20
N LEU A 142 -8.08 9.80 1.46
CA LEU A 142 -7.03 9.92 2.47
C LEU A 142 -5.76 9.18 2.04
N LEU A 143 -5.89 7.96 1.54
CA LEU A 143 -4.76 7.17 1.03
C LEU A 143 -4.10 7.84 -0.17
N ALA A 144 -4.86 8.29 -1.16
CA ALA A 144 -4.30 8.96 -2.35
C ALA A 144 -3.61 10.28 -1.99
N ARG A 145 -4.08 11.00 -0.96
CA ARG A 145 -3.52 12.24 -0.46
C ARG A 145 -2.23 12.04 0.35
N ASP A 146 -2.24 11.07 1.27
CA ASP A 146 -1.22 10.97 2.32
C ASP A 146 -0.23 9.81 2.08
N TRP A 147 -0.57 8.89 1.19
CA TRP A 147 0.26 7.76 0.80
C TRP A 147 0.58 7.80 -0.70
N ALA A 148 0.85 8.99 -1.21
CA ALA A 148 0.85 9.38 -2.61
C ALA A 148 1.68 8.50 -3.56
N PRO A 149 2.93 8.05 -3.32
CA PRO A 149 3.64 7.26 -4.32
C PRO A 149 3.12 5.81 -4.43
N HIS A 150 2.34 5.35 -3.46
CA HIS A 150 1.82 3.98 -3.40
C HIS A 150 0.49 3.82 -4.13
N VAL A 151 -0.30 4.91 -4.24
CA VAL A 151 -1.59 4.89 -4.93
C VAL A 151 -1.40 5.31 -6.38
N LEU A 152 -1.60 4.35 -7.29
CA LEU A 152 -1.44 4.57 -8.74
C LEU A 152 -2.66 5.23 -9.36
N THR A 153 -3.87 4.86 -8.91
CA THR A 153 -5.14 5.46 -9.31
C THR A 153 -6.16 5.35 -8.20
N LEU A 154 -7.16 6.22 -8.19
CA LEU A 154 -8.29 6.16 -7.29
C LEU A 154 -9.61 6.21 -8.07
N THR A 155 -10.50 5.25 -7.81
CA THR A 155 -11.92 5.35 -8.12
C THR A 155 -12.67 5.54 -6.82
N SER A 156 -13.22 6.73 -6.61
CA SER A 156 -13.90 7.15 -5.38
C SER A 156 -15.38 7.28 -5.68
N ALA A 157 -16.19 6.35 -5.15
CA ALA A 157 -17.62 6.28 -5.41
C ALA A 157 -18.43 6.68 -4.16
N GLY A 158 -19.22 7.73 -4.22
CA GLY A 158 -20.11 8.16 -3.14
C GLY A 158 -19.38 8.74 -1.92
N ALA A 159 -18.24 9.44 -2.09
CA ALA A 159 -17.53 10.10 -1.01
C ALA A 159 -18.13 11.46 -0.64
N ASN A 160 -17.92 11.84 0.62
CA ASN A 160 -18.12 13.21 1.11
C ASN A 160 -16.89 13.70 1.87
N LEU A 161 -16.69 15.02 1.94
CA LEU A 161 -15.57 15.63 2.67
C LEU A 161 -15.95 16.03 4.10
N THR A 162 -17.24 16.28 4.30
CA THR A 162 -17.81 16.60 5.61
C THR A 162 -19.22 16.02 5.69
N PRO A 163 -19.80 15.81 6.89
CA PRO A 163 -21.17 15.33 7.03
C PRO A 163 -22.20 16.18 6.27
N GLN A 164 -21.93 17.48 6.07
CA GLN A 164 -22.79 18.41 5.32
C GLN A 164 -22.79 18.15 3.80
N GLY A 165 -21.96 17.23 3.30
CA GLY A 165 -22.03 16.73 1.94
C GLY A 165 -23.21 15.81 1.66
N LEU A 166 -23.99 15.42 2.69
CA LEU A 166 -25.23 14.65 2.59
C LEU A 166 -26.45 15.58 2.68
N SER A 167 -27.62 15.07 2.26
CA SER A 167 -28.87 15.78 2.46
C SER A 167 -29.20 16.00 3.95
N GLU A 168 -29.94 17.06 4.27
CA GLU A 168 -30.37 17.30 5.66
C GLU A 168 -31.28 16.18 6.21
N GLU A 169 -31.97 15.46 5.34
CA GLU A 169 -32.81 14.31 5.69
C GLU A 169 -31.94 13.14 6.13
N ASP A 170 -30.91 12.83 5.37
CA ASP A 170 -29.97 11.74 5.67
C ASP A 170 -29.12 12.04 6.90
N GLN A 171 -28.67 13.28 7.09
CA GLN A 171 -27.96 13.70 8.29
C GLN A 171 -28.81 13.46 9.56
N ARG A 172 -30.09 13.90 9.53
CA ARG A 172 -31.03 13.67 10.67
C ARG A 172 -31.27 12.19 10.89
N TRP A 173 -31.47 11.42 9.82
CA TRP A 173 -31.64 9.97 9.94
C TRP A 173 -30.43 9.31 10.63
N MET A 174 -29.21 9.68 10.27
CA MET A 174 -28.01 9.14 10.91
C MET A 174 -27.93 9.49 12.39
N GLU A 175 -28.19 10.75 12.76
CA GLU A 175 -28.23 11.20 14.15
C GLU A 175 -29.29 10.43 14.97
N GLU A 176 -30.51 10.31 14.45
CA GLU A 176 -31.59 9.57 15.10
C GLU A 176 -31.30 8.08 15.25
N ALA A 177 -30.73 7.46 14.19
CA ALA A 177 -30.35 6.06 14.18
C ALA A 177 -29.20 5.78 15.16
N ALA A 178 -28.20 6.66 15.20
CA ALA A 178 -27.08 6.55 16.16
C ALA A 178 -27.61 6.61 17.61
N ALA A 179 -28.46 7.59 17.90
CA ALA A 179 -29.05 7.75 19.22
C ALA A 179 -29.95 6.56 19.61
N ALA A 180 -30.78 6.04 18.70
CA ALA A 180 -31.65 4.89 18.96
C ALA A 180 -30.82 3.62 19.23
N ASN A 181 -29.77 3.35 18.45
CA ASN A 181 -28.88 2.22 18.66
C ASN A 181 -28.09 2.36 19.97
N ALA A 182 -27.60 3.54 20.32
CA ALA A 182 -26.94 3.79 21.60
C ALA A 182 -27.87 3.57 22.81
N ALA A 183 -29.13 4.02 22.71
CA ALA A 183 -30.14 3.79 23.76
C ALA A 183 -30.45 2.28 23.88
N TRP A 184 -30.54 1.57 22.75
CA TRP A 184 -30.75 0.13 22.73
C TRP A 184 -29.55 -0.65 23.30
N ALA A 185 -28.34 -0.25 22.99
CA ALA A 185 -27.12 -0.81 23.57
C ALA A 185 -27.10 -0.70 25.10
N ALA A 186 -27.58 0.41 25.63
CA ALA A 186 -27.59 0.69 27.08
C ALA A 186 -28.74 -0.02 27.86
N HIS A 187 -29.91 -0.20 27.22
CA HIS A 187 -31.14 -0.57 27.90
C HIS A 187 -31.99 -1.64 27.22
N GLY A 188 -31.55 -2.11 26.02
CA GLY A 188 -32.20 -3.18 25.27
C GLY A 188 -31.96 -4.56 25.88
N HIS A 189 -32.45 -5.59 25.19
CA HIS A 189 -32.27 -7.00 25.60
C HIS A 189 -32.08 -7.91 24.39
N GLU A 190 -31.47 -9.05 24.61
CA GLU A 190 -31.28 -10.08 23.61
C GLU A 190 -32.60 -10.69 23.11
N GLY A 191 -32.64 -11.09 21.85
CA GLY A 191 -33.78 -11.81 21.26
C GLY A 191 -35.04 -10.97 21.08
N ALA A 192 -34.91 -9.64 20.99
CA ALA A 192 -36.02 -8.75 20.68
C ALA A 192 -36.40 -8.76 19.20
N PHE A 193 -37.66 -8.38 18.94
CA PHE A 193 -38.19 -8.21 17.59
C PHE A 193 -38.82 -6.82 17.46
N ASP A 194 -38.77 -6.25 16.26
CA ASP A 194 -39.48 -5.02 15.96
C ASP A 194 -40.98 -5.23 15.74
N SER A 195 -41.74 -4.19 15.45
CA SER A 195 -43.19 -4.25 15.21
C SER A 195 -43.57 -5.10 14.00
N ASP A 196 -42.64 -5.29 13.06
CA ASP A 196 -42.83 -6.03 11.80
C ASP A 196 -42.37 -7.49 11.91
N GLY A 197 -41.82 -7.87 13.08
CA GLY A 197 -41.36 -9.22 13.40
C GLY A 197 -39.95 -9.52 12.93
N ASN A 198 -39.15 -8.51 12.58
CA ASN A 198 -37.74 -8.68 12.28
C ASN A 198 -36.91 -8.75 13.55
N ALA A 199 -35.87 -9.59 13.56
CA ALA A 199 -34.93 -9.64 14.67
C ALA A 199 -34.19 -8.31 14.82
N VAL A 200 -34.21 -7.75 16.03
CA VAL A 200 -33.47 -6.51 16.35
C VAL A 200 -32.03 -6.88 16.73
N PRO A 201 -31.05 -6.02 16.47
CA PRO A 201 -29.67 -6.29 16.89
C PRO A 201 -29.57 -6.48 18.40
N SER A 202 -28.67 -7.36 18.84
CA SER A 202 -28.31 -7.48 20.25
C SER A 202 -27.81 -6.14 20.81
N PRO A 203 -27.87 -5.90 22.16
CA PRO A 203 -27.32 -4.68 22.73
C PRO A 203 -25.86 -4.43 22.38
N ALA A 204 -25.03 -5.48 22.27
CA ALA A 204 -23.62 -5.37 21.87
C ALA A 204 -23.48 -4.96 20.42
N GLU A 205 -24.29 -5.53 19.54
CA GLU A 205 -24.30 -5.19 18.11
C GLU A 205 -24.85 -3.77 17.87
N ALA A 206 -25.90 -3.38 18.58
CA ALA A 206 -26.43 -2.02 18.53
C ALA A 206 -25.39 -0.98 19.00
N GLY A 207 -24.59 -1.32 20.02
CA GLY A 207 -23.47 -0.47 20.44
C GLY A 207 -22.45 -0.24 19.33
N ARG A 208 -22.10 -1.29 18.60
CA ARG A 208 -21.20 -1.22 17.44
C ARG A 208 -21.82 -0.39 16.30
N ILE A 209 -23.09 -0.61 15.99
CA ILE A 209 -23.82 0.16 14.97
C ILE A 209 -23.86 1.64 15.36
N ALA A 210 -24.16 1.94 16.65
CA ALA A 210 -24.16 3.32 17.13
C ALA A 210 -22.81 4.02 16.95
N GLU A 211 -21.70 3.34 17.23
CA GLU A 211 -20.36 3.90 17.03
C GLU A 211 -20.06 4.18 15.55
N LEU A 212 -20.44 3.28 14.65
CA LEU A 212 -20.25 3.43 13.21
C LEU A 212 -21.11 4.56 12.62
N LEU A 213 -22.36 4.69 13.06
CA LEU A 213 -23.23 5.80 12.69
C LEU A 213 -22.72 7.14 13.26
N GLN A 214 -22.24 7.13 14.51
CA GLN A 214 -21.66 8.33 15.13
C GLN A 214 -20.39 8.79 14.39
N LEU A 215 -19.61 7.86 13.86
CA LEU A 215 -18.48 8.20 13.00
C LEU A 215 -18.93 9.04 11.79
N MET A 216 -19.99 8.65 11.08
CA MET A 216 -20.53 9.40 9.94
C MET A 216 -21.16 10.74 10.34
N VAL A 217 -21.72 10.86 11.55
CA VAL A 217 -22.26 12.12 12.08
C VAL A 217 -21.15 13.14 12.34
N ASP A 218 -20.00 12.68 12.87
CA ASP A 218 -18.91 13.55 13.31
C ASP A 218 -17.85 13.78 12.22
N GLN A 219 -17.74 12.87 11.28
CA GLN A 219 -16.68 12.81 10.26
C GLN A 219 -17.24 12.49 8.86
N PRO A 220 -16.44 12.66 7.79
CA PRO A 220 -15.08 13.19 7.79
C PRO A 220 -15.04 14.70 8.03
N GLN A 221 -13.81 15.23 8.22
CA GLN A 221 -13.55 16.67 8.25
C GLN A 221 -12.34 16.97 7.34
N ILE A 222 -12.52 16.76 6.05
CA ILE A 222 -11.46 16.89 5.04
C ILE A 222 -11.54 18.27 4.39
N GLU A 223 -10.46 19.05 4.50
CA GLU A 223 -10.34 20.31 3.75
C GLU A 223 -10.18 20.02 2.25
N ALA A 224 -11.09 20.53 1.42
CA ALA A 224 -11.03 20.31 -0.03
C ALA A 224 -9.68 20.71 -0.64
N ALA A 225 -9.08 21.82 -0.18
CA ALA A 225 -7.78 22.29 -0.65
C ALA A 225 -6.65 21.26 -0.42
N SER A 226 -6.77 20.39 0.58
CA SER A 226 -5.79 19.34 0.87
C SER A 226 -5.72 18.27 -0.23
N LEU A 227 -6.81 18.07 -0.98
CA LEU A 227 -6.89 17.10 -2.08
C LEU A 227 -6.04 17.49 -3.30
N ALA A 228 -5.57 18.74 -3.38
CA ALA A 228 -4.62 19.17 -4.42
C ALA A 228 -3.28 18.42 -4.35
N ARG A 229 -2.98 17.71 -3.24
CA ARG A 229 -1.81 16.83 -3.11
C ARG A 229 -1.96 15.50 -3.84
N ILE A 230 -3.18 15.11 -4.23
CA ILE A 230 -3.43 13.87 -4.97
C ILE A 230 -2.86 14.00 -6.38
N ALA A 231 -1.83 13.19 -6.69
CA ALA A 231 -1.11 13.26 -7.96
C ALA A 231 -1.46 12.15 -8.95
N CYS A 232 -2.19 11.12 -8.51
CA CYS A 232 -2.62 10.01 -9.35
C CYS A 232 -3.89 10.36 -10.16
N PRO A 233 -4.22 9.62 -11.23
CA PRO A 233 -5.52 9.72 -11.90
C PRO A 233 -6.67 9.36 -10.94
N VAL A 234 -7.72 10.19 -10.93
CA VAL A 234 -8.90 9.98 -10.11
C VAL A 234 -10.18 10.02 -10.95
N THR A 235 -11.07 9.07 -10.68
CA THR A 235 -12.48 9.15 -11.11
C THR A 235 -13.35 9.25 -9.86
N VAL A 236 -14.12 10.33 -9.74
CA VAL A 236 -15.12 10.54 -8.69
C VAL A 236 -16.46 10.10 -9.25
N MET A 237 -17.12 9.15 -8.57
CA MET A 237 -18.39 8.57 -9.00
C MET A 237 -19.49 8.89 -7.99
N ALA A 238 -20.72 9.06 -8.49
CA ALA A 238 -21.94 9.15 -7.69
C ALA A 238 -23.11 8.54 -8.46
N GLY A 239 -24.17 8.14 -7.77
CA GLY A 239 -25.45 7.87 -8.41
C GLY A 239 -26.19 9.17 -8.72
N GLU A 240 -27.07 9.16 -9.73
CA GLU A 240 -27.93 10.32 -10.03
C GLU A 240 -28.90 10.65 -8.89
N LEU A 241 -29.28 9.62 -8.13
CA LEU A 241 -30.21 9.69 -6.98
C LEU A 241 -29.49 9.41 -5.65
N ASP A 242 -28.22 9.79 -5.57
CA ASP A 242 -27.37 9.55 -4.40
C ASP A 242 -27.80 10.43 -3.22
N CYS A 243 -27.57 9.94 -1.99
CA CYS A 243 -27.71 10.76 -0.77
C CYS A 243 -26.58 11.78 -0.61
N ILE A 244 -25.43 11.56 -1.30
CA ILE A 244 -24.35 12.55 -1.42
C ILE A 244 -24.82 13.64 -2.39
N LEU A 245 -24.77 14.87 -1.94
CA LEU A 245 -25.18 16.01 -2.76
C LEU A 245 -24.34 16.12 -4.04
N PRO A 246 -24.96 16.41 -5.21
CA PRO A 246 -24.21 16.59 -6.45
C PRO A 246 -23.10 17.63 -6.34
N GLU A 247 -23.34 18.72 -5.60
CA GLU A 247 -22.36 19.78 -5.34
C GLU A 247 -21.14 19.28 -4.56
N GLU A 248 -21.31 18.29 -3.69
CA GLU A 248 -20.21 17.66 -2.95
C GLU A 248 -19.35 16.82 -3.87
N THR A 249 -19.95 16.02 -4.75
CA THR A 249 -19.25 15.26 -5.79
C THR A 249 -18.44 16.18 -6.70
N GLU A 250 -19.03 17.29 -7.13
CA GLU A 250 -18.35 18.32 -7.94
C GLU A 250 -17.23 19.00 -7.17
N ARG A 251 -17.44 19.32 -5.89
CA ARG A 251 -16.45 19.91 -5.00
C ARG A 251 -15.21 19.01 -4.84
N ILE A 252 -15.40 17.70 -4.65
CA ILE A 252 -14.32 16.74 -4.57
C ILE A 252 -13.53 16.71 -5.88
N ALA A 253 -14.22 16.57 -7.01
CA ALA A 253 -13.58 16.50 -8.31
C ALA A 253 -12.82 17.77 -8.66
N ALA A 254 -13.38 18.96 -8.37
CA ALA A 254 -12.72 20.24 -8.60
C ALA A 254 -11.46 20.46 -7.75
N ALA A 255 -11.40 19.84 -6.56
CA ALA A 255 -10.26 19.97 -5.64
C ALA A 255 -9.08 19.08 -6.06
N ILE A 256 -9.28 18.08 -6.90
CA ILE A 256 -8.25 17.11 -7.30
C ILE A 256 -7.77 17.42 -8.73
N PRO A 257 -6.46 17.70 -8.94
CA PRO A 257 -5.94 18.05 -10.25
C PRO A 257 -6.18 16.96 -11.31
N GLY A 258 -7.00 17.28 -12.33
CA GLY A 258 -7.29 16.37 -13.44
C GLY A 258 -8.21 15.20 -13.10
N ALA A 259 -8.95 15.27 -12.02
CA ALA A 259 -10.01 14.30 -11.71
C ALA A 259 -11.12 14.35 -12.77
N ARG A 260 -11.78 13.19 -12.95
CA ARG A 260 -12.97 13.05 -13.79
C ARG A 260 -14.15 12.73 -12.91
N THR A 261 -15.31 13.25 -13.26
CA THR A 261 -16.59 12.93 -12.62
C THR A 261 -17.38 11.96 -13.49
N TYR A 262 -18.02 10.99 -12.87
CA TYR A 262 -18.95 10.09 -13.53
C TYR A 262 -20.20 9.87 -12.68
N VAL A 263 -21.35 10.29 -13.16
CA VAL A 263 -22.64 10.08 -12.51
C VAL A 263 -23.35 8.91 -13.19
N VAL A 264 -23.80 7.93 -12.39
CA VAL A 264 -24.49 6.74 -12.88
C VAL A 264 -26.00 7.03 -12.97
N PRO A 265 -26.60 7.05 -14.19
CA PRO A 265 -28.00 7.41 -14.33
C PRO A 265 -28.94 6.42 -13.62
N GLY A 266 -29.97 6.94 -12.96
CA GLY A 266 -31.03 6.18 -12.30
C GLY A 266 -30.60 5.37 -11.08
N CYS A 267 -29.33 5.47 -10.63
CA CYS A 267 -28.83 4.78 -9.46
C CYS A 267 -28.81 5.68 -8.24
N GLY A 268 -29.02 5.08 -7.08
CA GLY A 268 -28.84 5.71 -5.76
C GLY A 268 -27.42 5.58 -5.25
N HIS A 269 -27.28 5.55 -3.92
CA HIS A 269 -25.97 5.51 -3.25
C HIS A 269 -25.23 4.19 -3.45
N THR A 270 -25.92 3.04 -3.40
CA THR A 270 -25.30 1.72 -3.31
C THR A 270 -24.75 1.19 -4.65
N LEU A 271 -23.90 1.96 -5.31
CA LEU A 271 -23.38 1.71 -6.65
C LEU A 271 -22.79 0.28 -6.86
N PRO A 272 -22.02 -0.32 -5.92
CA PRO A 272 -21.51 -1.69 -6.11
C PRO A 272 -22.64 -2.73 -6.21
N LYS A 273 -23.82 -2.45 -5.66
CA LYS A 273 -24.99 -3.34 -5.69
C LYS A 273 -25.98 -2.99 -6.81
N GLU A 274 -26.06 -1.71 -7.19
CA GLU A 274 -27.02 -1.21 -8.19
C GLU A 274 -26.48 -1.25 -9.61
N ALA A 275 -25.19 -0.96 -9.77
CA ALA A 275 -24.52 -0.87 -11.07
C ALA A 275 -23.09 -1.42 -11.04
N PRO A 276 -22.89 -2.68 -10.63
CA PRO A 276 -21.55 -3.27 -10.48
C PRO A 276 -20.74 -3.26 -11.78
N ASP A 277 -21.40 -3.46 -12.93
CA ASP A 277 -20.75 -3.42 -14.24
C ASP A 277 -20.20 -2.02 -14.56
N GLU A 278 -20.94 -0.98 -14.15
CA GLU A 278 -20.52 0.41 -14.36
C GLU A 278 -19.35 0.78 -13.46
N VAL A 279 -19.41 0.37 -12.17
CA VAL A 279 -18.30 0.54 -11.23
C VAL A 279 -17.05 -0.16 -11.77
N SER A 280 -17.17 -1.41 -12.23
CA SER A 280 -16.08 -2.19 -12.82
C SER A 280 -15.49 -1.50 -14.06
N ARG A 281 -16.34 -1.00 -14.94
CA ARG A 281 -15.94 -0.31 -16.18
C ARG A 281 -15.16 0.97 -15.89
N GLN A 282 -15.64 1.80 -14.94
CA GLN A 282 -14.96 3.05 -14.56
C GLN A 282 -13.66 2.78 -13.82
N LEU A 283 -13.63 1.78 -12.93
CA LEU A 283 -12.42 1.34 -12.27
C LEU A 283 -11.34 0.92 -13.28
N LEU A 284 -11.67 0.01 -14.19
CA LEU A 284 -10.71 -0.48 -15.20
C LEU A 284 -10.25 0.65 -16.15
N ALA A 285 -11.14 1.58 -16.51
CA ALA A 285 -10.76 2.76 -17.29
C ALA A 285 -9.79 3.68 -16.53
N THR A 286 -9.99 3.84 -15.21
CA THR A 286 -9.10 4.65 -14.36
C THR A 286 -7.75 3.98 -14.17
N ILE A 287 -7.73 2.65 -13.98
CA ILE A 287 -6.51 1.85 -13.94
C ILE A 287 -5.69 2.04 -15.23
N GLY A 288 -6.34 1.97 -16.40
CA GLY A 288 -5.66 2.18 -17.69
C GLY A 288 -4.94 3.54 -17.80
N MET A 289 -5.46 4.60 -17.16
CA MET A 289 -4.77 5.90 -17.12
C MET A 289 -3.52 5.87 -16.25
N GLY A 290 -3.54 5.11 -15.16
CA GLY A 290 -2.38 4.92 -14.28
C GLY A 290 -1.29 4.10 -14.94
N ASP A 291 -1.65 3.01 -15.61
CA ASP A 291 -0.73 2.15 -16.34
C ASP A 291 0.03 2.91 -17.45
N VAL A 292 -0.67 3.77 -18.20
CA VAL A 292 -0.05 4.61 -19.23
C VAL A 292 0.95 5.60 -18.62
N ARG A 293 0.59 6.26 -17.51
CA ARG A 293 1.50 7.18 -16.81
C ARG A 293 2.71 6.45 -16.23
N HIS A 294 2.52 5.24 -15.72
CA HIS A 294 3.60 4.41 -15.19
C HIS A 294 4.57 4.00 -16.30
N ALA A 295 4.08 3.50 -17.43
CA ALA A 295 4.89 3.13 -18.59
C ALA A 295 5.70 4.31 -19.16
N ALA A 296 5.13 5.52 -19.19
CA ALA A 296 5.79 6.71 -19.70
C ALA A 296 7.02 7.16 -18.86
N ARG A 297 7.11 6.75 -17.58
CA ARG A 297 8.25 7.06 -16.70
C ARG A 297 9.46 6.16 -16.93
N HIS A 298 9.37 5.13 -17.78
CA HIS A 298 10.38 4.07 -17.98
C HIS A 298 11.10 4.12 -19.32
N ALA A 299 11.41 5.30 -19.85
CA ALA A 299 12.17 5.44 -21.07
C ALA A 299 13.71 5.26 -20.85
N LYS A 300 14.38 4.74 -21.87
CA LYS A 300 15.72 4.17 -22.06
C LYS A 300 16.93 4.81 -21.32
N PRO A 301 17.99 4.03 -20.90
CA PRO A 301 19.14 4.51 -20.13
C PRO A 301 20.10 5.40 -20.91
N PRO A 302 20.77 6.36 -20.25
CA PRO A 302 21.86 7.14 -20.83
C PRO A 302 23.19 6.36 -20.83
N GLU A 303 24.03 6.67 -21.81
CA GLU A 303 25.33 6.02 -22.07
C GLU A 303 26.49 6.58 -21.19
N ASP A 304 26.21 7.46 -20.23
CA ASP A 304 27.20 8.33 -19.59
C ASP A 304 27.62 7.88 -18.17
N VAL A 305 27.29 6.66 -17.76
CA VAL A 305 27.58 6.16 -16.41
C VAL A 305 28.52 4.96 -16.47
N VAL A 306 29.63 5.03 -15.72
CA VAL A 306 30.58 3.94 -15.57
C VAL A 306 30.64 3.51 -14.11
N VAL A 307 30.58 2.19 -13.86
CA VAL A 307 30.70 1.62 -12.52
C VAL A 307 32.11 1.05 -12.32
N CYS A 308 32.76 1.49 -11.23
CA CYS A 308 34.12 1.07 -10.89
C CYS A 308 34.15 0.40 -9.50
N PRO A 309 35.01 -0.60 -9.25
CA PRO A 309 35.36 -1.01 -7.92
C PRO A 309 36.05 0.15 -7.18
N VAL A 310 35.68 0.32 -5.89
CA VAL A 310 36.17 1.41 -5.04
C VAL A 310 36.63 0.86 -3.69
N GLY A 311 37.69 1.44 -3.15
CA GLY A 311 38.24 1.09 -1.84
C GLY A 311 38.10 2.21 -0.81
N SER A 312 38.86 2.10 0.28
CA SER A 312 38.81 3.03 1.41
C SER A 312 39.11 4.48 1.08
N GLU A 313 39.78 4.75 -0.04
CA GLU A 313 40.07 6.10 -0.56
C GLU A 313 38.81 6.88 -0.91
N TRP A 314 37.69 6.18 -1.16
CA TRP A 314 36.39 6.78 -1.50
C TRP A 314 35.46 6.96 -0.30
N ALA A 315 35.90 6.61 0.92
CA ALA A 315 35.04 6.60 2.09
C ALA A 315 34.39 7.98 2.37
N ASP A 316 35.19 9.06 2.32
CA ASP A 316 34.67 10.43 2.58
C ASP A 316 33.71 10.91 1.47
N ALA A 317 33.93 10.49 0.23
CA ALA A 317 33.06 10.84 -0.89
C ALA A 317 31.72 10.13 -0.80
N LEU A 318 31.72 8.83 -0.45
CA LEU A 318 30.51 8.05 -0.27
C LEU A 318 29.74 8.48 0.98
N ASP A 319 30.41 8.79 2.10
CA ASP A 319 29.74 9.34 3.29
C ASP A 319 28.96 10.61 2.95
N ARG A 320 29.55 11.54 2.19
CA ARG A 320 28.83 12.76 1.72
C ARG A 320 27.65 12.42 0.82
N MET A 321 27.80 11.45 -0.09
CA MET A 321 26.70 11.01 -0.96
C MET A 321 25.56 10.43 -0.11
N TYR A 322 25.85 9.59 0.88
CA TYR A 322 24.81 9.02 1.75
C TYR A 322 24.10 10.07 2.59
N VAL A 323 24.78 11.12 3.05
CA VAL A 323 24.12 12.28 3.69
C VAL A 323 23.12 12.92 2.74
N HIS A 324 23.49 13.17 1.47
CA HIS A 324 22.55 13.71 0.48
C HIS A 324 21.32 12.79 0.27
N VAL A 325 21.50 11.47 0.33
CA VAL A 325 20.40 10.50 0.20
C VAL A 325 19.45 10.58 1.40
N THR A 326 20.00 10.74 2.62
CA THR A 326 19.21 10.78 3.86
C THR A 326 18.51 12.13 4.07
N ASP A 327 19.06 13.21 3.55
CA ASP A 327 18.48 14.57 3.66
C ASP A 327 17.21 14.76 2.80
N GLN A 328 16.88 13.81 1.93
CA GLN A 328 15.70 13.89 1.06
C GLN A 328 14.50 13.20 1.71
N PRO A 329 13.49 13.96 2.21
CA PRO A 329 12.31 13.34 2.83
C PRO A 329 11.59 12.37 1.88
N GLY A 330 11.30 11.17 2.37
CA GLY A 330 10.39 10.21 1.72
C GLY A 330 10.98 9.37 0.58
N THR A 331 12.30 9.32 0.38
CA THR A 331 12.88 8.59 -0.76
C THR A 331 13.49 7.24 -0.41
N SER A 332 14.26 7.12 0.68
CA SER A 332 14.89 5.85 1.07
C SER A 332 14.31 5.27 2.36
N GLY A 333 13.67 6.09 3.18
CA GLY A 333 13.35 5.77 4.57
C GLY A 333 14.57 5.75 5.47
N TRP A 334 15.76 6.12 4.95
CA TRP A 334 16.99 6.21 5.72
C TRP A 334 17.07 7.54 6.45
N SER A 335 17.76 7.55 7.59
CA SER A 335 17.99 8.74 8.40
C SER A 335 19.44 8.80 8.82
N GLU A 336 20.06 9.98 8.70
CA GLU A 336 21.46 10.20 9.08
C GLU A 336 21.74 9.73 10.52
N GLY A 337 22.81 8.96 10.67
CA GLY A 337 23.25 8.43 11.96
C GLY A 337 22.43 7.26 12.52
N ILE A 338 21.33 6.90 11.88
CA ILE A 338 20.49 5.75 12.25
C ILE A 338 20.68 4.62 11.24
N TRP A 339 20.45 4.93 9.95
CA TRP A 339 20.68 3.99 8.88
C TRP A 339 21.10 4.73 7.58
N PRO A 340 22.17 4.34 6.92
CA PRO A 340 23.15 3.31 7.40
C PRO A 340 23.86 3.74 8.69
N PRO A 341 24.26 2.75 9.55
CA PRO A 341 25.07 3.04 10.73
C PRO A 341 26.36 3.75 10.35
N ALA A 342 26.76 4.70 11.18
CA ALA A 342 28.00 5.45 10.94
C ALA A 342 29.20 4.48 10.83
N GLY A 343 29.97 4.62 9.75
CA GLY A 343 31.17 3.80 9.51
C GLY A 343 30.92 2.50 8.75
N LEU A 344 29.67 2.04 8.56
CA LEU A 344 29.39 0.79 7.84
C LEU A 344 29.95 0.80 6.41
N ALA A 345 29.75 1.88 5.67
CA ALA A 345 30.29 2.02 4.31
C ALA A 345 31.83 1.92 4.32
N ARG A 346 32.52 2.50 5.33
CA ARG A 346 33.99 2.42 5.49
C ARG A 346 34.46 1.00 5.74
N GLU A 347 33.75 0.24 6.56
CA GLU A 347 34.06 -1.16 6.83
C GLU A 347 33.93 -2.01 5.57
N LEU A 348 32.84 -1.82 4.83
CA LEU A 348 32.60 -2.53 3.57
C LEU A 348 33.62 -2.15 2.48
N LEU A 349 34.04 -0.88 2.40
CA LEU A 349 35.12 -0.44 1.51
C LEU A 349 36.47 -1.07 1.88
N ALA A 350 36.80 -1.09 3.18
CA ALA A 350 38.05 -1.71 3.66
C ALA A 350 38.11 -3.21 3.37
N ALA A 351 36.95 -3.87 3.31
CA ALA A 351 36.78 -5.26 2.91
C ALA A 351 36.77 -5.49 1.38
N GLY A 352 36.91 -4.44 0.56
CA GLY A 352 36.92 -4.54 -0.91
C GLY A 352 35.58 -4.91 -1.55
N LYS A 353 34.47 -4.59 -0.89
CA LYS A 353 33.11 -4.96 -1.29
C LYS A 353 32.40 -3.87 -2.13
N GLY A 354 32.99 -2.67 -2.28
CA GLY A 354 32.37 -1.49 -2.86
C GLY A 354 32.43 -1.41 -4.37
N LEU A 355 31.30 -1.02 -4.97
CA LEU A 355 31.17 -0.56 -6.34
C LEU A 355 30.54 0.82 -6.32
N ALA A 356 31.07 1.77 -7.10
CA ALA A 356 30.48 3.10 -7.23
C ALA A 356 30.35 3.50 -8.70
N ALA A 357 29.29 4.22 -9.00
CA ALA A 357 28.99 4.77 -10.30
C ALA A 357 29.53 6.20 -10.43
N PHE A 358 30.10 6.53 -11.56
CA PHE A 358 30.66 7.85 -11.87
C PHE A 358 30.19 8.32 -13.26
N ASP A 359 30.32 9.61 -13.51
CA ASP A 359 30.18 10.14 -14.86
C ASP A 359 31.29 9.56 -15.75
N ALA A 360 30.98 9.15 -16.95
CA ALA A 360 31.95 8.55 -17.85
C ALA A 360 33.13 9.50 -18.17
N SER A 361 32.89 10.82 -18.14
CA SER A 361 33.93 11.84 -18.33
C SER A 361 34.94 11.91 -17.17
N ASP A 362 34.60 11.35 -16.01
CA ASP A 362 35.43 11.34 -14.82
C ASP A 362 36.24 10.03 -14.65
N VAL A 363 36.12 9.09 -15.60
CA VAL A 363 36.77 7.78 -15.54
C VAL A 363 37.78 7.63 -16.67
N GLU A 364 39.04 7.40 -16.33
CA GLU A 364 40.11 7.10 -17.29
C GLU A 364 40.58 5.65 -17.14
N LYS A 365 40.50 4.85 -18.19
CA LYS A 365 40.93 3.43 -18.22
C LYS A 365 40.31 2.58 -17.08
N GLY A 366 39.06 2.87 -16.70
CA GLY A 366 38.35 2.16 -15.63
C GLY A 366 38.71 2.63 -14.22
N VAL A 367 39.46 3.73 -14.08
CA VAL A 367 39.83 4.32 -12.78
C VAL A 367 39.20 5.71 -12.70
N PRO A 368 38.36 5.98 -11.69
CA PRO A 368 37.80 7.31 -11.49
C PRO A 368 38.85 8.31 -11.04
N ARG A 369 38.78 9.55 -11.50
CA ARG A 369 39.66 10.63 -11.06
C ARG A 369 39.51 10.87 -9.56
N PRO A 370 40.56 11.27 -8.83
CA PRO A 370 40.49 11.47 -7.38
C PRO A 370 39.46 12.53 -6.92
N ASP A 371 39.09 13.46 -7.79
CA ASP A 371 38.12 14.53 -7.56
C ASP A 371 36.71 14.21 -8.10
N ALA A 372 36.53 13.03 -8.70
CA ALA A 372 35.24 12.59 -9.20
C ALA A 372 34.20 12.46 -8.07
N LEU A 373 32.94 12.75 -8.39
CA LEU A 373 31.83 12.58 -7.43
C LEU A 373 31.08 11.28 -7.74
N PRO A 374 30.88 10.40 -6.74
CA PRO A 374 30.09 9.20 -6.95
C PRO A 374 28.61 9.57 -7.16
N LEU A 375 28.03 9.03 -8.22
CA LEU A 375 26.61 9.17 -8.57
C LEU A 375 25.72 8.16 -7.82
N GLY A 376 26.33 7.10 -7.28
CA GLY A 376 25.66 6.06 -6.52
C GLY A 376 26.64 4.97 -6.12
N ALA A 377 26.23 4.09 -5.23
CA ALA A 377 27.06 2.97 -4.77
C ALA A 377 26.22 1.74 -4.43
N VAL A 378 26.89 0.59 -4.39
CA VAL A 378 26.37 -0.69 -3.90
C VAL A 378 27.54 -1.52 -3.37
N PHE A 379 27.28 -2.32 -2.34
CA PHE A 379 28.26 -3.28 -1.80
C PHE A 379 27.78 -4.69 -2.03
N VAL A 380 28.72 -5.60 -2.32
CA VAL A 380 28.42 -6.99 -2.67
C VAL A 380 29.29 -7.92 -1.84
N ASP A 381 28.67 -8.85 -1.13
CA ASP A 381 29.33 -9.91 -0.38
C ASP A 381 28.49 -11.18 -0.28
N HIS A 382 28.95 -12.15 0.51
CA HIS A 382 28.26 -13.40 0.81
C HIS A 382 27.49 -13.37 2.14
N ASP A 383 27.21 -12.20 2.69
CA ASP A 383 26.43 -12.11 3.93
C ASP A 383 24.98 -12.50 3.63
N ALA A 384 24.72 -13.80 3.70
CA ALA A 384 23.43 -14.41 3.40
C ALA A 384 22.40 -14.17 4.51
N ASP A 385 22.78 -13.52 5.60
CA ASP A 385 22.00 -13.40 6.84
C ASP A 385 20.98 -12.25 6.79
N MET A 386 20.44 -11.96 5.61
CA MET A 386 19.43 -10.91 5.40
C MET A 386 18.11 -11.18 6.12
N GLY A 387 17.94 -12.31 6.77
CA GLY A 387 16.69 -12.66 7.47
C GLY A 387 16.85 -12.97 8.94
N ASP A 388 18.05 -13.30 9.41
CA ASP A 388 18.24 -13.89 10.75
C ASP A 388 19.06 -13.05 11.72
N GLY A 389 19.83 -12.05 11.32
CA GLY A 389 20.86 -11.53 12.18
C GLY A 389 21.19 -10.05 12.19
N TRP A 390 20.64 -9.27 11.32
CA TRP A 390 21.01 -7.85 11.16
C TRP A 390 20.65 -6.97 12.37
N LEU A 391 19.80 -7.44 13.26
CA LEU A 391 19.46 -6.76 14.51
C LEU A 391 19.72 -7.69 15.70
N PRO A 392 20.81 -7.48 16.43
CA PRO A 392 21.07 -8.24 17.66
C PRO A 392 19.89 -8.11 18.63
N GLY A 393 19.28 -9.24 19.00
CA GLY A 393 18.22 -9.30 20.00
C GLY A 393 16.78 -9.43 19.49
N HIS A 394 16.54 -9.39 18.20
CA HIS A 394 15.23 -9.73 17.64
C HIS A 394 15.23 -11.21 17.27
N GLY A 395 14.50 -11.98 18.06
CA GLY A 395 14.26 -13.40 17.78
C GLY A 395 13.74 -13.58 16.35
N ARG A 396 14.09 -14.71 15.74
CA ARG A 396 13.68 -15.12 14.40
C ARG A 396 12.21 -14.74 14.19
N GLY A 397 12.00 -13.84 13.23
CA GLY A 397 10.67 -13.38 12.87
C GLY A 397 9.77 -14.58 12.63
N THR A 398 8.50 -14.45 12.92
CA THR A 398 7.50 -15.49 12.74
C THR A 398 7.40 -15.87 11.26
N GLY A 399 8.10 -16.95 10.88
CA GLY A 399 8.24 -17.43 9.52
C GLY A 399 9.44 -16.77 8.84
N GLY A 400 10.54 -17.48 8.69
CA GLY A 400 11.69 -17.04 7.89
C GLY A 400 11.30 -16.78 6.43
N ALA A 401 12.23 -16.20 5.68
CA ALA A 401 12.09 -16.05 4.24
C ALA A 401 11.70 -17.39 3.59
N ASP A 402 10.79 -17.33 2.62
CA ASP A 402 10.31 -18.50 1.86
C ASP A 402 11.21 -18.83 0.65
N TRP A 403 12.41 -18.27 0.59
CA TRP A 403 13.40 -18.62 -0.42
C TRP A 403 14.08 -19.96 -0.14
N GLU A 404 14.62 -20.58 -1.18
CA GLU A 404 15.35 -21.83 -1.06
C GLU A 404 16.62 -21.65 -0.20
N PRO A 405 16.85 -22.50 0.82
CA PRO A 405 18.11 -22.48 1.56
C PRO A 405 19.24 -22.93 0.63
N LEU A 406 20.20 -22.03 0.38
CA LEU A 406 21.39 -22.28 -0.41
C LEU A 406 22.65 -22.17 0.47
N PRO A 407 23.76 -22.84 0.10
CA PRO A 407 25.06 -22.60 0.74
C PRO A 407 25.45 -21.12 0.67
N GLU A 408 26.01 -20.59 1.75
CA GLU A 408 26.42 -19.18 1.84
C GLU A 408 27.28 -18.73 0.63
N CYS A 409 28.21 -19.56 0.18
CA CYS A 409 29.06 -19.28 -0.98
C CYS A 409 28.32 -19.21 -2.32
N GLU A 410 27.08 -19.68 -2.39
CA GLU A 410 26.25 -19.62 -3.59
C GLU A 410 25.29 -18.39 -3.60
N VAL A 411 25.26 -17.62 -2.52
CA VAL A 411 24.41 -16.45 -2.35
C VAL A 411 25.27 -15.20 -2.25
N ALA A 412 24.97 -14.17 -3.02
CA ALA A 412 25.50 -12.84 -2.79
C ALA A 412 24.38 -11.91 -2.31
N CYS A 413 24.74 -10.95 -1.46
CA CYS A 413 23.83 -9.93 -0.96
C CYS A 413 24.27 -8.55 -1.40
N TYR A 414 23.28 -7.71 -1.72
CA TYR A 414 23.52 -6.30 -2.03
C TYR A 414 23.17 -5.44 -0.83
N HIS A 415 24.12 -4.59 -0.43
CA HIS A 415 23.99 -3.69 0.70
C HIS A 415 24.11 -2.24 0.26
N LEU A 416 23.43 -1.35 0.97
CA LEU A 416 23.54 0.10 0.84
C LEU A 416 23.41 0.61 -0.61
N LEU A 417 22.58 -0.04 -1.43
CA LEU A 417 22.31 0.43 -2.78
C LEU A 417 21.62 1.79 -2.72
N ALA A 418 22.32 2.83 -3.18
CA ALA A 418 21.81 4.18 -3.19
C ALA A 418 22.34 4.97 -4.39
N VAL A 419 21.59 5.98 -4.78
CA VAL A 419 21.93 6.93 -5.85
C VAL A 419 21.79 8.35 -5.34
N ASP A 420 22.78 9.18 -5.62
CA ASP A 420 22.74 10.61 -5.29
C ASP A 420 21.49 11.25 -5.92
N PRO A 421 20.72 12.04 -5.17
CA PRO A 421 19.50 12.68 -5.68
C PRO A 421 19.73 13.52 -6.95
N THR A 422 20.90 14.08 -7.13
CA THR A 422 21.27 14.87 -8.33
C THR A 422 21.44 14.01 -9.59
N ALA A 423 21.66 12.71 -9.42
CA ALA A 423 21.82 11.75 -10.52
C ALA A 423 20.51 11.01 -10.89
N ARG A 424 19.37 11.40 -10.32
CA ARG A 424 18.07 10.81 -10.64
C ARG A 424 17.74 10.92 -12.14
N GLY A 425 17.09 9.86 -12.65
CA GLY A 425 16.72 9.79 -14.07
C GLY A 425 17.84 9.38 -15.01
N ARG A 426 19.07 9.19 -14.51
CA ARG A 426 20.25 8.74 -15.29
C ARG A 426 20.46 7.22 -15.28
N HIS A 427 19.49 6.46 -14.77
CA HIS A 427 19.56 4.98 -14.68
C HIS A 427 20.81 4.41 -13.98
N VAL A 428 21.39 5.18 -13.07
CA VAL A 428 22.57 4.80 -12.29
C VAL A 428 22.37 3.49 -11.55
N THR A 429 21.15 3.27 -11.02
CA THR A 429 20.84 2.05 -10.25
C THR A 429 20.90 0.79 -11.12
N SER A 430 20.37 0.83 -12.36
CA SER A 430 20.45 -0.31 -13.29
C SER A 430 21.89 -0.63 -13.64
N ALA A 431 22.75 0.40 -13.83
CA ALA A 431 24.18 0.21 -14.06
C ALA A 431 24.88 -0.44 -12.85
N LEU A 432 24.56 0.03 -11.63
CA LEU A 432 25.08 -0.56 -10.38
C LEU A 432 24.67 -2.02 -10.23
N LEU A 433 23.39 -2.36 -10.45
CA LEU A 433 22.88 -3.72 -10.35
C LEU A 433 23.52 -4.66 -11.38
N ALA A 434 23.76 -4.19 -12.61
CA ALA A 434 24.45 -4.96 -13.65
C ALA A 434 25.91 -5.25 -13.24
N ALA A 435 26.63 -4.26 -12.73
CA ALA A 435 27.99 -4.43 -12.23
C ALA A 435 28.05 -5.32 -10.99
N ALA A 436 27.10 -5.15 -10.04
CA ALA A 436 26.99 -5.97 -8.86
C ALA A 436 26.72 -7.45 -9.19
N ALA A 437 25.88 -7.73 -10.20
CA ALA A 437 25.66 -9.09 -10.69
C ALA A 437 26.94 -9.70 -11.30
N GLY A 438 27.75 -8.92 -12.01
CA GLY A 438 29.07 -9.33 -12.47
C GLY A 438 29.99 -9.70 -11.29
N ARG A 439 30.03 -8.84 -10.28
CA ARG A 439 30.83 -9.07 -9.07
C ARG A 439 30.38 -10.30 -8.29
N ALA A 440 29.08 -10.50 -8.14
CA ALA A 440 28.52 -11.67 -7.47
C ALA A 440 28.92 -12.98 -8.17
N ARG A 441 28.91 -13.02 -9.50
CA ARG A 441 29.40 -14.19 -10.27
C ARG A 441 30.89 -14.45 -10.06
N GLU A 442 31.72 -13.41 -9.99
CA GLU A 442 33.16 -13.53 -9.66
C GLU A 442 33.38 -14.14 -8.27
N LEU A 443 32.49 -13.83 -7.33
CA LEU A 443 32.51 -14.42 -5.98
C LEU A 443 31.99 -15.87 -5.94
N GLY A 444 31.43 -16.39 -7.03
CA GLY A 444 30.88 -17.75 -7.13
C GLY A 444 29.41 -17.88 -6.79
N ALA A 445 28.70 -16.76 -6.58
CA ALA A 445 27.29 -16.78 -6.28
C ALA A 445 26.44 -17.23 -7.51
N ARG A 446 25.36 -17.95 -7.21
CA ARG A 446 24.35 -18.37 -8.17
C ARG A 446 23.11 -17.48 -8.12
N VAL A 447 22.85 -16.93 -6.94
CA VAL A 447 21.74 -16.02 -6.71
C VAL A 447 22.22 -14.75 -6.03
N VAL A 448 21.46 -13.68 -6.19
CA VAL A 448 21.63 -12.46 -5.40
C VAL A 448 20.36 -12.16 -4.64
N ARG A 449 20.53 -11.63 -3.43
CA ARG A 449 19.44 -11.23 -2.53
C ARG A 449 19.57 -9.77 -2.15
N ILE A 450 18.44 -9.12 -2.03
CA ILE A 450 18.33 -7.74 -1.56
C ILE A 450 17.00 -7.56 -0.84
N ASN A 451 16.96 -6.66 0.12
CA ASN A 451 15.73 -6.33 0.84
C ASN A 451 15.43 -4.84 0.76
N THR A 452 14.17 -4.49 0.99
CA THR A 452 13.74 -3.10 1.12
C THR A 452 12.38 -3.03 1.80
N SER A 453 12.11 -1.89 2.46
CA SER A 453 10.75 -1.65 2.98
C SER A 453 9.72 -1.61 1.85
N PRO A 454 8.50 -2.14 2.04
CA PRO A 454 7.39 -1.91 1.10
C PRO A 454 7.10 -0.42 0.88
N ALA A 455 7.43 0.44 1.85
CA ALA A 455 7.32 1.89 1.71
C ALA A 455 8.28 2.50 0.67
N ASN A 456 9.36 1.81 0.29
CA ASN A 456 10.30 2.27 -0.73
C ASN A 456 9.83 1.85 -2.13
N VAL A 457 8.89 2.61 -2.69
CA VAL A 457 8.27 2.35 -4.00
C VAL A 457 9.31 2.31 -5.13
N GLU A 458 10.31 3.20 -5.10
CA GLU A 458 11.33 3.30 -6.15
C GLU A 458 12.19 2.05 -6.20
N ALA A 459 12.66 1.55 -5.05
CA ALA A 459 13.48 0.35 -4.96
C ALA A 459 12.68 -0.90 -5.32
N ASN A 460 11.47 -1.07 -4.79
CA ASN A 460 10.61 -2.22 -5.13
C ASN A 460 10.33 -2.27 -6.64
N GLY A 461 9.93 -1.13 -7.24
CA GLY A 461 9.68 -1.04 -8.66
C GLY A 461 10.93 -1.28 -9.52
N LEU A 462 12.11 -0.90 -9.02
CA LEU A 462 13.37 -1.21 -9.68
C LEU A 462 13.63 -2.72 -9.68
N TYR A 463 13.58 -3.38 -8.53
CA TYR A 463 13.89 -4.81 -8.42
C TYR A 463 12.92 -5.65 -9.26
N ALA A 464 11.64 -5.31 -9.25
CA ALA A 464 10.67 -5.92 -10.14
C ALA A 464 11.08 -5.81 -11.62
N ARG A 465 11.42 -4.60 -12.11
CA ARG A 465 11.84 -4.38 -13.51
C ARG A 465 13.16 -5.07 -13.88
N GLU A 466 14.08 -5.16 -12.92
CA GLU A 466 15.38 -5.82 -13.13
C GLU A 466 15.29 -7.34 -13.05
N GLY A 467 14.08 -7.91 -12.91
CA GLY A 467 13.83 -9.34 -12.98
C GLY A 467 14.14 -10.08 -11.67
N PHE A 468 14.03 -9.38 -10.54
CA PHE A 468 14.04 -10.04 -9.23
C PHE A 468 12.67 -10.64 -8.94
N THR A 469 12.68 -11.77 -8.28
CA THR A 469 11.51 -12.46 -7.73
C THR A 469 11.23 -11.95 -6.33
N GLN A 470 10.01 -11.50 -6.06
CA GLN A 470 9.60 -11.11 -4.70
C GLN A 470 9.20 -12.34 -3.90
N HIS A 471 9.70 -12.42 -2.66
CA HIS A 471 9.32 -13.39 -1.66
C HIS A 471 8.37 -12.79 -0.64
N ARG A 472 7.81 -13.61 0.26
CA ARG A 472 6.97 -13.12 1.35
C ARG A 472 7.73 -12.10 2.20
N PRO A 473 7.12 -10.97 2.55
CA PRO A 473 7.76 -10.00 3.43
C PRO A 473 7.94 -10.60 4.83
N ILE A 474 9.01 -10.18 5.49
CA ILE A 474 9.30 -10.54 6.87
C ILE A 474 9.15 -9.32 7.78
N TRP A 475 8.88 -9.57 9.06
CA TRP A 475 8.92 -8.52 10.07
C TRP A 475 10.36 -8.27 10.52
N MET A 476 10.93 -7.17 10.09
CA MET A 476 12.29 -6.75 10.41
C MET A 476 12.31 -5.23 10.66
N PRO A 477 11.85 -4.78 11.84
CA PRO A 477 11.81 -3.36 12.15
C PRO A 477 13.23 -2.80 12.29
N TYR A 478 13.46 -1.64 11.71
CA TYR A 478 14.72 -0.90 11.85
C TYR A 478 14.61 0.05 13.04
N PRO A 479 15.33 -0.22 14.17
CA PRO A 479 15.26 0.62 15.35
C PRO A 479 15.62 2.08 15.06
N GLY A 480 14.75 3.00 15.48
CA GLY A 480 14.96 4.43 15.31
C GLY A 480 14.54 4.99 13.95
N LEU A 481 14.12 4.18 12.99
CA LEU A 481 13.50 4.64 11.74
C LEU A 481 11.98 4.63 11.87
N ASP A 482 11.35 5.68 11.36
CA ASP A 482 9.89 5.75 11.21
C ASP A 482 9.47 5.02 9.90
N LEU A 483 9.72 3.71 9.88
CA LEU A 483 9.38 2.83 8.78
C LEU A 483 8.48 1.70 9.27
N PRO A 484 7.54 1.23 8.41
CA PRO A 484 6.86 -0.03 8.65
C PRO A 484 7.89 -1.13 8.94
N GLY A 485 7.64 -1.95 9.96
CA GLY A 485 8.56 -3.06 10.30
C GLY A 485 8.57 -4.19 9.26
N TRP A 486 7.74 -4.11 8.23
CA TRP A 486 7.71 -5.06 7.12
C TRP A 486 8.82 -4.79 6.11
N THR A 487 9.47 -5.85 5.65
CA THR A 487 10.57 -5.81 4.69
C THR A 487 10.31 -6.80 3.57
N ASN A 488 10.26 -6.31 2.33
CA ASN A 488 10.20 -7.13 1.12
C ASN A 488 11.56 -7.75 0.86
N LEU A 489 11.53 -9.03 0.54
CA LEU A 489 12.71 -9.82 0.16
C LEU A 489 12.66 -10.07 -1.35
N TRP A 490 13.79 -9.83 -2.02
CA TRP A 490 13.95 -9.99 -3.45
C TRP A 490 15.13 -10.90 -3.76
N GLU A 491 14.94 -11.84 -4.68
CA GLU A 491 15.98 -12.77 -5.13
C GLU A 491 16.06 -12.79 -6.66
N LYS A 492 17.25 -12.96 -7.20
CA LYS A 492 17.46 -13.09 -8.65
C LYS A 492 18.55 -14.13 -8.92
N ASP A 493 18.26 -15.04 -9.86
CA ASP A 493 19.27 -15.94 -10.45
C ASP A 493 20.29 -15.14 -11.26
N LEU A 494 21.56 -15.55 -11.17
CA LEU A 494 22.69 -14.89 -11.84
C LEU A 494 23.06 -15.54 -13.18
#